data_7aa1f17ae0ccf9e3212f0163c5b08708
#
_entry.id   7aa1f17ae0ccf9e3212f0163c5b08708
#
_cell.length_a   1.000
_cell.length_b   1.000
_cell.length_c   1.000
_cell.angle_alpha   90.00
_cell.angle_beta   90.00
_cell.angle_gamma   90.00
#
_symmetry.space_group_name_H-M   'P 1'
#
loop_
_entity.id
_entity.type
_entity.pdbx_description
1 polymer ?
#
loop_
_entity_poly.entity_id
_entity_poly.type
_entity_poly.pdbx_seq_one_letter_code
_entity_poly.pdbx_strand_id
1 'polypeptide(L)'
;VLKPSEHSSNTTNILQKIIEKSFERGHVDIVSGGPEIGQKLLELNWDYIFFTGSTEIGKIVASSAAKTLTPVTLELGGNNPCVVDKDVSIKLACKRIIFGKFINCGQTCIAPNFIAVNKKVKQEFLKKLVNELNKTFGKNSHESPYYSRIINKKHVERLSKLIKGYKLIYGGNFNLENNFFEPTVLEVSSIKDNILKDEIFGPILPILSYDTTEELTEILNEYENPLAFYVFSNNISFAESLISNNSFGGGAINDTIGQIVNKKLPFGGVGNSGIGKYHGYESFKTFSHFKPYIIKSNYFDLSFKYKLSEDSLLFKFTRKFLRYISI
;
A
#
# COMPACT_ATOMS: atom_id res chain seq x y z
N VAL A 1 12.55 17.61 -7.38
CA VAL A 1 11.43 17.94 -8.29
C VAL A 1 10.19 17.15 -7.88
N LEU A 2 9.03 17.81 -7.81
CA LEU A 2 7.74 17.20 -7.54
C LEU A 2 6.88 17.23 -8.82
N LYS A 3 6.37 16.06 -9.25
CA LYS A 3 5.36 15.97 -10.32
C LYS A 3 4.03 15.49 -9.73
N PRO A 4 3.08 16.40 -9.46
CA PRO A 4 1.74 16.02 -9.01
C PRO A 4 0.94 15.32 -10.11
N SER A 5 -0.17 14.69 -9.69
CA SER A 5 -1.13 14.13 -10.65
C SER A 5 -1.84 15.24 -11.43
N GLU A 6 -2.00 15.05 -12.72
CA GLU A 6 -2.78 15.92 -13.60
C GLU A 6 -4.28 15.97 -13.23
N HIS A 7 -4.75 14.97 -12.53
CA HIS A 7 -6.15 14.90 -12.07
C HIS A 7 -6.44 15.75 -10.84
N SER A 8 -5.41 16.30 -10.17
CA SER A 8 -5.55 17.10 -8.95
C SER A 8 -5.07 18.56 -9.15
N SER A 9 -5.48 19.20 -10.24
CA SER A 9 -5.00 20.52 -10.66
C SER A 9 -5.14 21.60 -9.59
N ASN A 10 -6.27 21.67 -8.88
CA ASN A 10 -6.48 22.65 -7.81
C ASN A 10 -5.50 22.46 -6.65
N THR A 11 -5.25 21.22 -6.24
CA THR A 11 -4.24 20.91 -5.20
C THR A 11 -2.84 21.24 -5.70
N THR A 12 -2.52 20.92 -6.96
CA THR A 12 -1.25 21.26 -7.60
C THR A 12 -0.98 22.76 -7.57
N ASN A 13 -1.98 23.58 -7.91
CA ASN A 13 -1.86 25.04 -7.86
C ASN A 13 -1.58 25.59 -6.44
N ILE A 14 -2.16 24.97 -5.42
CA ILE A 14 -1.89 25.36 -4.02
C ILE A 14 -0.49 24.89 -3.60
N LEU A 15 -0.09 23.67 -3.93
CA LEU A 15 1.27 23.17 -3.67
C LEU A 15 2.33 24.05 -4.32
N GLN A 16 2.13 24.47 -5.56
CA GLN A 16 3.05 25.40 -6.23
C GLN A 16 3.21 26.71 -5.45
N LYS A 17 2.11 27.34 -5.03
CA LYS A 17 2.15 28.56 -4.23
C LYS A 17 2.85 28.36 -2.88
N ILE A 18 2.69 27.20 -2.25
CA ILE A 18 3.37 26.88 -0.98
C ILE A 18 4.87 26.74 -1.24
N ILE A 19 5.29 26.03 -2.28
CA ILE A 19 6.69 25.83 -2.64
C ILE A 19 7.36 27.17 -2.95
N GLU A 20 6.76 28.00 -3.82
CA GLU A 20 7.29 29.31 -4.20
C GLU A 20 7.47 30.28 -3.01
N LYS A 21 6.62 30.13 -1.96
CA LYS A 21 6.71 30.97 -0.75
C LYS A 21 7.69 30.43 0.30
N SER A 22 7.96 29.11 0.29
CA SER A 22 8.66 28.45 1.39
C SER A 22 10.11 28.08 1.05
N PHE A 23 10.44 28.01 -0.24
CA PHE A 23 11.75 27.56 -0.72
C PHE A 23 12.34 28.56 -1.71
N GLU A 24 13.66 28.67 -1.71
CA GLU A 24 14.39 29.40 -2.74
C GLU A 24 14.26 28.68 -4.09
N ARG A 25 14.27 29.48 -5.17
CA ARG A 25 14.19 28.94 -6.54
C ARG A 25 15.32 27.94 -6.82
N GLY A 26 14.97 26.80 -7.37
CA GLY A 26 15.91 25.72 -7.66
C GLY A 26 16.16 24.76 -6.50
N HIS A 27 15.66 25.04 -5.29
CA HIS A 27 15.74 24.12 -4.16
C HIS A 27 14.64 23.05 -4.24
N VAL A 28 13.40 23.49 -4.46
CA VAL A 28 12.25 22.60 -4.72
C VAL A 28 11.51 23.13 -5.92
N ASP A 29 11.36 22.28 -6.94
CA ASP A 29 10.64 22.62 -8.17
C ASP A 29 9.42 21.73 -8.34
N ILE A 30 8.37 22.25 -8.96
CA ILE A 30 7.17 21.53 -9.32
C ILE A 30 6.99 21.54 -10.85
N VAL A 31 6.72 20.37 -11.41
CA VAL A 31 6.49 20.20 -12.86
C VAL A 31 5.10 19.60 -13.07
N SER A 32 4.23 20.37 -13.69
CA SER A 32 2.85 19.93 -14.01
C SER A 32 2.77 19.35 -15.41
N GLY A 33 1.92 18.33 -15.57
CA GLY A 33 1.64 17.70 -16.85
C GLY A 33 1.19 16.25 -16.71
N GLY A 34 0.79 15.67 -17.83
CA GLY A 34 0.29 14.31 -17.93
C GLY A 34 1.38 13.25 -18.00
N PRO A 35 1.03 12.04 -18.48
CA PRO A 35 1.96 10.91 -18.60
C PRO A 35 3.20 11.22 -19.45
N GLU A 36 3.06 12.05 -20.48
CA GLU A 36 4.16 12.47 -21.38
C GLU A 36 5.26 13.24 -20.63
N ILE A 37 4.88 14.08 -19.65
CA ILE A 37 5.85 14.80 -18.82
C ILE A 37 6.50 13.81 -17.84
N GLY A 38 5.73 12.87 -17.28
CA GLY A 38 6.29 11.80 -16.44
C GLY A 38 7.36 10.98 -17.19
N GLN A 39 7.12 10.62 -18.46
CA GLN A 39 8.07 9.90 -19.29
C GLN A 39 9.34 10.73 -19.55
N LYS A 40 9.21 12.02 -19.90
CA LYS A 40 10.38 12.91 -20.08
C LYS A 40 11.21 13.06 -18.80
N LEU A 41 10.57 13.14 -17.65
CA LEU A 41 11.29 13.19 -16.37
C LEU A 41 12.08 11.90 -16.11
N LEU A 42 11.59 10.75 -16.54
CA LEU A 42 12.31 9.47 -16.40
C LEU A 42 13.53 9.35 -17.35
N GLU A 43 13.68 10.22 -18.34
CA GLU A 43 14.85 10.29 -19.22
C GLU A 43 16.01 11.09 -18.60
N LEU A 44 15.74 11.83 -17.52
CA LEU A 44 16.75 12.63 -16.82
C LEU A 44 17.52 11.77 -15.80
N ASN A 45 18.72 12.21 -15.44
CA ASN A 45 19.50 11.60 -14.38
C ASN A 45 19.04 12.09 -13.01
N TRP A 46 18.66 11.17 -12.16
CA TRP A 46 18.21 11.42 -10.79
C TRP A 46 19.07 10.67 -9.79
N ASP A 47 19.28 11.26 -8.61
CA ASP A 47 19.91 10.57 -7.48
C ASP A 47 18.95 9.59 -6.79
N TYR A 48 17.64 9.85 -6.89
CA TYR A 48 16.59 9.03 -6.31
C TYR A 48 15.24 9.28 -6.98
N ILE A 49 14.42 8.24 -7.16
CA ILE A 49 13.04 8.37 -7.65
C ILE A 49 12.09 7.80 -6.61
N PHE A 50 11.15 8.63 -6.14
CA PHE A 50 10.01 8.20 -5.34
C PHE A 50 8.74 8.27 -6.21
N PHE A 51 8.05 7.14 -6.34
CA PHE A 51 6.87 7.04 -7.19
C PHE A 51 5.72 6.36 -6.46
N THR A 52 4.51 6.91 -6.62
CA THR A 52 3.26 6.28 -6.19
C THR A 52 2.32 6.15 -7.38
N GLY A 53 1.77 4.96 -7.61
CA GLY A 53 0.85 4.71 -8.72
C GLY A 53 0.51 3.24 -8.92
N SER A 54 0.05 2.87 -10.12
CA SER A 54 -0.25 1.47 -10.43
C SER A 54 1.03 0.63 -10.58
N THR A 55 0.91 -0.68 -10.33
CA THR A 55 2.02 -1.63 -10.48
C THR A 55 2.62 -1.61 -11.89
N GLU A 56 1.81 -1.46 -12.93
CA GLU A 56 2.29 -1.37 -14.31
C GLU A 56 3.18 -0.15 -14.55
N ILE A 57 2.75 1.02 -14.08
CA ILE A 57 3.57 2.25 -14.20
C ILE A 57 4.81 2.16 -13.30
N GLY A 58 4.69 1.57 -12.11
CA GLY A 58 5.83 1.30 -11.24
C GLY A 58 6.93 0.47 -11.91
N LYS A 59 6.55 -0.54 -12.69
CA LYS A 59 7.49 -1.35 -13.49
C LYS A 59 8.20 -0.51 -14.56
N ILE A 60 7.51 0.43 -15.21
CA ILE A 60 8.10 1.36 -16.18
C ILE A 60 9.12 2.27 -15.47
N VAL A 61 8.77 2.82 -14.30
CA VAL A 61 9.66 3.67 -13.51
C VAL A 61 10.91 2.89 -13.09
N ALA A 62 10.76 1.68 -12.55
CA ALA A 62 11.88 0.82 -12.15
C ALA A 62 12.80 0.49 -13.33
N SER A 63 12.22 0.13 -14.48
CA SER A 63 12.97 -0.20 -15.69
C SER A 63 13.76 1.00 -16.23
N SER A 64 13.21 2.21 -16.12
CA SER A 64 13.90 3.43 -16.52
C SER A 64 15.04 3.75 -15.55
N ALA A 65 14.79 3.72 -14.25
CA ALA A 65 15.77 3.98 -13.19
C ALA A 65 16.96 3.00 -13.27
N ALA A 66 16.71 1.74 -13.63
CA ALA A 66 17.76 0.73 -13.79
C ALA A 66 18.81 1.08 -14.84
N LYS A 67 18.47 1.87 -15.86
CA LYS A 67 19.42 2.29 -16.92
C LYS A 67 20.55 3.19 -16.37
N THR A 68 20.27 3.92 -15.31
CA THR A 68 21.22 4.84 -14.65
C THR A 68 21.61 4.37 -13.23
N LEU A 69 21.15 3.17 -12.82
CA LEU A 69 21.32 2.64 -11.45
C LEU A 69 20.73 3.58 -10.38
N THR A 70 19.71 4.36 -10.73
CA THR A 70 19.04 5.25 -9.81
C THR A 70 18.20 4.43 -8.81
N PRO A 71 18.41 4.57 -7.49
CA PRO A 71 17.59 3.89 -6.50
C PRO A 71 16.14 4.42 -6.53
N VAL A 72 15.19 3.53 -6.21
CA VAL A 72 13.76 3.84 -6.25
C VAL A 72 13.06 3.43 -4.97
N THR A 73 12.04 4.21 -4.58
CA THR A 73 10.94 3.76 -3.74
C THR A 73 9.67 3.77 -4.58
N LEU A 74 8.99 2.63 -4.62
CA LEU A 74 7.75 2.44 -5.37
C LEU A 74 6.62 2.09 -4.41
N GLU A 75 5.62 2.94 -4.35
CA GLU A 75 4.38 2.73 -3.60
C GLU A 75 3.27 2.38 -4.59
N LEU A 76 2.92 1.12 -4.63
CA LEU A 76 2.01 0.58 -5.65
C LEU A 76 0.69 0.13 -5.02
N GLY A 77 -0.20 -0.40 -5.82
CA GLY A 77 -1.47 -0.92 -5.35
C GLY A 77 -1.40 -2.39 -4.92
N GLY A 78 -2.55 -2.96 -4.65
CA GLY A 78 -2.68 -4.38 -4.34
C GLY A 78 -4.10 -4.78 -3.99
N ASN A 79 -4.36 -6.09 -4.09
CA ASN A 79 -5.64 -6.68 -3.71
C ASN A 79 -5.67 -6.95 -2.19
N ASN A 80 -5.83 -5.92 -1.38
CA ASN A 80 -5.76 -5.99 0.07
C ASN A 80 -6.88 -6.84 0.67
N PRO A 81 -6.61 -8.02 1.22
CA PRO A 81 -7.61 -8.85 1.86
C PRO A 81 -7.98 -8.31 3.25
N CYS A 82 -9.25 -8.48 3.60
CA CYS A 82 -9.73 -8.22 4.94
C CYS A 82 -10.51 -9.45 5.44
N VAL A 83 -9.95 -10.16 6.41
CA VAL A 83 -10.52 -11.36 6.99
C VAL A 83 -11.43 -10.99 8.15
N VAL A 84 -12.64 -11.57 8.16
CA VAL A 84 -13.59 -11.47 9.27
C VAL A 84 -13.85 -12.87 9.82
N ASP A 85 -13.31 -13.16 10.98
CA ASP A 85 -13.43 -14.45 11.66
C ASP A 85 -14.81 -14.65 12.29
N LYS A 86 -15.12 -15.91 12.64
CA LYS A 86 -16.34 -16.29 13.37
C LYS A 86 -16.41 -15.72 14.78
N ASP A 87 -15.25 -15.56 15.44
CA ASP A 87 -15.14 -14.97 16.76
C ASP A 87 -14.69 -13.51 16.62
N VAL A 88 -15.65 -12.61 16.44
CA VAL A 88 -15.40 -11.20 16.16
C VAL A 88 -16.46 -10.28 16.76
N SER A 89 -16.07 -9.08 17.15
CA SER A 89 -17.04 -8.02 17.42
C SER A 89 -17.56 -7.44 16.09
N ILE A 90 -18.62 -8.05 15.55
CA ILE A 90 -19.20 -7.70 14.23
C ILE A 90 -19.51 -6.20 14.13
N LYS A 91 -20.05 -5.59 15.18
CA LYS A 91 -20.37 -4.14 15.21
C LYS A 91 -19.13 -3.27 15.04
N LEU A 92 -18.02 -3.60 15.71
CA LEU A 92 -16.77 -2.84 15.59
C LEU A 92 -16.10 -3.12 14.24
N ALA A 93 -16.10 -4.38 13.80
CA ALA A 93 -15.56 -4.76 12.50
C ALA A 93 -16.25 -3.97 11.37
N CYS A 94 -17.59 -3.94 11.32
CA CYS A 94 -18.33 -3.17 10.31
C CYS A 94 -17.94 -1.69 10.30
N LYS A 95 -17.86 -1.03 11.48
CA LYS A 95 -17.49 0.39 11.56
C LYS A 95 -16.10 0.66 11.00
N ARG A 96 -15.11 -0.14 11.41
CA ARG A 96 -13.71 0.02 11.01
C ARG A 96 -13.50 -0.33 9.53
N ILE A 97 -14.19 -1.35 9.03
CA ILE A 97 -14.17 -1.72 7.61
C ILE A 97 -14.80 -0.63 6.75
N ILE A 98 -15.96 -0.07 7.15
CA ILE A 98 -16.60 1.02 6.41
C ILE A 98 -15.70 2.25 6.35
N PHE A 99 -15.07 2.62 7.47
CA PHE A 99 -14.11 3.71 7.50
C PHE A 99 -12.95 3.45 6.54
N GLY A 100 -12.26 2.31 6.65
CA GLY A 100 -11.10 2.02 5.81
C GLY A 100 -11.42 1.79 4.33
N LYS A 101 -12.61 1.25 4.03
CA LYS A 101 -13.02 1.01 2.64
C LYS A 101 -13.53 2.24 1.94
N PHE A 102 -14.34 3.08 2.62
CA PHE A 102 -15.07 4.15 1.94
C PHE A 102 -14.50 5.55 2.16
N ILE A 103 -13.45 5.70 2.97
CA ILE A 103 -12.66 6.94 2.99
C ILE A 103 -12.18 7.25 1.58
N ASN A 104 -12.24 8.52 1.19
CA ASN A 104 -11.89 8.96 -0.16
C ASN A 104 -12.59 8.15 -1.29
N CYS A 105 -13.82 7.69 -1.04
CA CYS A 105 -14.58 6.88 -2.00
C CYS A 105 -13.87 5.56 -2.39
N GLY A 106 -13.09 4.98 -1.47
CA GLY A 106 -12.32 3.76 -1.71
C GLY A 106 -11.10 3.93 -2.61
N GLN A 107 -10.75 5.14 -2.98
CA GLN A 107 -9.58 5.48 -3.80
C GLN A 107 -8.35 5.63 -2.91
N THR A 108 -7.99 4.54 -2.21
CA THR A 108 -6.88 4.49 -1.24
C THR A 108 -6.15 3.16 -1.41
N CYS A 109 -4.84 3.21 -1.60
CA CYS A 109 -3.99 2.04 -1.88
C CYS A 109 -4.01 0.96 -0.78
N ILE A 110 -4.34 1.32 0.45
CA ILE A 110 -4.49 0.40 1.59
C ILE A 110 -5.96 0.13 1.96
N ALA A 111 -6.94 0.58 1.17
CA ALA A 111 -8.33 0.21 1.40
C ALA A 111 -8.53 -1.31 1.24
N PRO A 112 -9.36 -1.95 2.08
CA PRO A 112 -9.77 -3.33 1.83
C PRO A 112 -10.30 -3.51 0.41
N ASN A 113 -9.72 -4.42 -0.37
CA ASN A 113 -10.21 -4.69 -1.73
C ASN A 113 -11.42 -5.62 -1.70
N PHE A 114 -11.41 -6.61 -0.81
CA PHE A 114 -12.50 -7.53 -0.57
C PHE A 114 -12.53 -7.99 0.90
N ILE A 115 -13.66 -8.59 1.29
CA ILE A 115 -13.82 -9.25 2.59
C ILE A 115 -13.89 -10.76 2.41
N ALA A 116 -13.02 -11.49 3.11
CA ALA A 116 -13.19 -12.91 3.36
C ALA A 116 -13.89 -13.08 4.72
N VAL A 117 -15.19 -13.40 4.71
CA VAL A 117 -15.99 -13.53 5.94
C VAL A 117 -16.30 -14.99 6.26
N ASN A 118 -16.14 -15.39 7.52
CA ASN A 118 -16.54 -16.75 7.93
C ASN A 118 -18.05 -16.97 7.76
N LYS A 119 -18.43 -18.10 7.14
CA LYS A 119 -19.84 -18.44 6.84
C LYS A 119 -20.75 -18.35 8.05
N LYS A 120 -20.27 -18.70 9.25
CA LYS A 120 -21.05 -18.69 10.49
C LYS A 120 -21.57 -17.31 10.89
N VAL A 121 -20.85 -16.24 10.54
CA VAL A 121 -21.21 -14.87 10.91
C VAL A 121 -21.64 -14.01 9.71
N LYS A 122 -21.57 -14.54 8.49
CA LYS A 122 -21.83 -13.81 7.25
C LYS A 122 -23.15 -13.06 7.26
N GLN A 123 -24.25 -13.72 7.61
CA GLN A 123 -25.58 -13.12 7.54
C GLN A 123 -25.74 -11.95 8.53
N GLU A 124 -25.23 -12.12 9.76
CA GLU A 124 -25.24 -11.06 10.74
C GLU A 124 -24.32 -9.90 10.32
N PHE A 125 -23.13 -10.24 9.83
CA PHE A 125 -22.16 -9.26 9.31
C PHE A 125 -22.76 -8.40 8.20
N LEU A 126 -23.38 -8.98 7.19
CA LEU A 126 -24.01 -8.25 6.08
C LEU A 126 -25.14 -7.33 6.57
N LYS A 127 -26.01 -7.82 7.44
CA LYS A 127 -27.10 -7.02 8.04
C LYS A 127 -26.55 -5.81 8.81
N LYS A 128 -25.48 -6.02 9.60
CA LYS A 128 -24.85 -4.95 10.38
C LYS A 128 -24.10 -3.97 9.47
N LEU A 129 -23.41 -4.48 8.44
CA LEU A 129 -22.67 -3.66 7.47
C LEU A 129 -23.60 -2.68 6.75
N VAL A 130 -24.75 -3.17 6.22
CA VAL A 130 -25.75 -2.32 5.56
C VAL A 130 -26.32 -1.27 6.52
N ASN A 131 -26.64 -1.67 7.76
CA ASN A 131 -27.14 -0.74 8.76
C ASN A 131 -26.11 0.35 9.10
N GLU A 132 -24.85 0.00 9.18
CA GLU A 132 -23.79 0.96 9.50
C GLU A 132 -23.47 1.88 8.31
N LEU A 133 -23.55 1.40 7.05
CA LEU A 133 -23.47 2.23 5.84
C LEU A 133 -24.56 3.32 5.85
N ASN A 134 -25.82 2.93 6.13
CA ASN A 134 -26.92 3.89 6.22
C ASN A 134 -26.75 4.92 7.34
N LYS A 135 -26.12 4.54 8.46
CA LYS A 135 -25.80 5.48 9.54
C LYS A 135 -24.68 6.44 9.17
N THR A 136 -23.66 5.93 8.47
CA THR A 136 -22.47 6.71 8.13
C THR A 136 -22.75 7.73 7.03
N PHE A 137 -23.44 7.32 5.97
CA PHE A 137 -23.63 8.15 4.76
C PHE A 137 -25.07 8.61 4.54
N GLY A 138 -26.02 8.21 5.41
CA GLY A 138 -27.45 8.44 5.22
C GLY A 138 -28.07 7.45 4.23
N LYS A 139 -29.40 7.53 4.07
CA LYS A 139 -30.11 6.72 3.06
C LYS A 139 -29.83 7.16 1.62
N ASN A 140 -29.42 8.41 1.45
CA ASN A 140 -29.01 8.99 0.18
C ASN A 140 -27.54 9.48 0.31
N SER A 141 -26.59 8.60 0.03
CA SER A 141 -25.18 8.92 0.11
C SER A 141 -24.72 9.98 -0.90
N HIS A 142 -25.52 10.22 -1.96
CA HIS A 142 -25.25 11.28 -2.93
C HIS A 142 -25.30 12.68 -2.30
N GLU A 143 -26.18 12.88 -1.33
CA GLU A 143 -26.37 14.14 -0.60
C GLU A 143 -25.48 14.27 0.65
N SER A 144 -24.77 13.20 1.00
CA SER A 144 -23.92 13.21 2.18
C SER A 144 -22.72 14.18 2.00
N PRO A 145 -22.53 15.16 2.89
CA PRO A 145 -21.37 16.07 2.83
C PRO A 145 -20.06 15.36 3.21
N TYR A 146 -20.14 14.15 3.75
CA TYR A 146 -18.99 13.35 4.20
C TYR A 146 -18.55 12.30 3.17
N TYR A 147 -19.25 12.21 2.03
CA TYR A 147 -18.94 11.21 1.00
C TYR A 147 -18.29 11.86 -0.21
N SER A 148 -17.07 11.43 -0.52
CA SER A 148 -16.26 11.95 -1.62
C SER A 148 -16.80 11.55 -3.00
N ARG A 149 -16.12 11.99 -4.05
CA ARG A 149 -16.42 11.64 -5.45
C ARG A 149 -15.25 10.87 -6.06
N ILE A 150 -15.55 10.11 -7.12
CA ILE A 150 -14.53 9.48 -7.96
C ILE A 150 -13.78 10.59 -8.71
N ILE A 151 -12.48 10.39 -8.91
CA ILE A 151 -11.59 11.44 -9.42
C ILE A 151 -12.00 11.94 -10.83
N ASN A 152 -12.56 11.07 -11.67
CA ASN A 152 -12.99 11.44 -13.02
C ASN A 152 -14.05 10.45 -13.56
N LYS A 153 -14.73 10.87 -14.64
CA LYS A 153 -15.76 10.12 -15.35
C LYS A 153 -15.29 8.75 -15.85
N LYS A 154 -14.06 8.64 -16.37
CA LYS A 154 -13.48 7.40 -16.88
C LYS A 154 -13.44 6.31 -15.78
N HIS A 155 -13.08 6.70 -14.55
CA HIS A 155 -13.08 5.76 -13.43
C HIS A 155 -14.49 5.40 -12.96
N VAL A 156 -15.47 6.30 -13.02
CA VAL A 156 -16.90 5.94 -12.77
C VAL A 156 -17.37 4.91 -13.78
N GLU A 157 -17.07 5.09 -15.07
CA GLU A 157 -17.40 4.14 -16.13
C GLU A 157 -16.71 2.78 -15.91
N ARG A 158 -15.43 2.77 -15.51
CA ARG A 158 -14.72 1.54 -15.17
C ARG A 158 -15.42 0.79 -14.03
N LEU A 159 -15.73 1.49 -12.95
CA LEU A 159 -16.38 0.91 -11.77
C LEU A 159 -17.80 0.41 -12.11
N SER A 160 -18.56 1.13 -12.93
CA SER A 160 -19.92 0.69 -13.34
C SER A 160 -19.90 -0.61 -14.16
N LYS A 161 -18.81 -0.82 -14.94
CA LYS A 161 -18.62 -2.09 -15.67
C LYS A 161 -18.29 -3.24 -14.73
N LEU A 162 -17.54 -2.99 -13.64
CA LEU A 162 -17.15 -4.03 -12.69
C LEU A 162 -18.32 -4.65 -11.93
N ILE A 163 -19.40 -3.90 -11.68
CA ILE A 163 -20.55 -4.44 -10.93
C ILE A 163 -21.59 -5.14 -11.81
N LYS A 164 -21.42 -5.12 -13.13
CA LYS A 164 -22.38 -5.75 -14.05
C LYS A 164 -22.45 -7.26 -13.86
N GLY A 165 -23.66 -7.77 -13.68
CA GLY A 165 -23.91 -9.21 -13.52
C GLY A 165 -23.75 -9.73 -12.10
N TYR A 166 -23.28 -8.90 -11.15
CA TYR A 166 -23.21 -9.30 -9.75
C TYR A 166 -24.50 -9.02 -8.99
N LYS A 167 -24.77 -9.86 -7.99
CA LYS A 167 -25.86 -9.66 -7.04
C LYS A 167 -25.44 -8.58 -6.04
N LEU A 168 -26.04 -7.40 -6.15
CA LEU A 168 -25.81 -6.30 -5.22
C LEU A 168 -26.59 -6.54 -3.91
N ILE A 169 -25.88 -6.37 -2.79
CA ILE A 169 -26.46 -6.40 -1.44
C ILE A 169 -26.85 -4.98 -1.02
N TYR A 170 -26.08 -3.98 -1.47
CA TYR A 170 -26.28 -2.56 -1.18
C TYR A 170 -25.71 -1.69 -2.28
N GLY A 171 -26.35 -0.55 -2.56
CA GLY A 171 -25.84 0.47 -3.46
C GLY A 171 -25.92 0.10 -4.94
N GLY A 172 -24.94 0.57 -5.71
CA GLY A 172 -24.83 0.33 -7.16
C GLY A 172 -25.21 1.49 -8.04
N ASN A 173 -25.78 2.57 -7.48
CA ASN A 173 -26.11 3.77 -8.25
C ASN A 173 -24.86 4.59 -8.54
N PHE A 174 -24.85 5.23 -9.69
CA PHE A 174 -23.77 6.14 -10.08
C PHE A 174 -24.26 7.27 -10.98
N ASN A 175 -23.48 8.34 -11.03
CA ASN A 175 -23.76 9.47 -11.90
C ASN A 175 -22.44 9.97 -12.51
N LEU A 176 -22.38 9.95 -13.85
CA LEU A 176 -21.18 10.31 -14.61
C LEU A 176 -20.92 11.82 -14.61
N GLU A 177 -21.95 12.66 -14.48
CA GLU A 177 -21.81 14.11 -14.60
C GLU A 177 -21.16 14.75 -13.36
N ASN A 178 -21.39 14.17 -12.20
CA ASN A 178 -20.82 14.66 -10.94
C ASN A 178 -19.84 13.66 -10.29
N ASN A 179 -19.37 12.66 -11.05
CA ASN A 179 -18.45 11.64 -10.62
C ASN A 179 -18.88 10.87 -9.36
N PHE A 180 -20.18 10.72 -9.16
CA PHE A 180 -20.71 9.97 -8.03
C PHE A 180 -20.72 8.48 -8.31
N PHE A 181 -20.34 7.70 -7.29
CA PHE A 181 -20.53 6.24 -7.25
C PHE A 181 -20.91 5.85 -5.83
N GLU A 182 -22.08 5.25 -5.68
CA GLU A 182 -22.63 4.88 -4.37
C GLU A 182 -21.75 3.84 -3.67
N PRO A 183 -21.60 3.89 -2.32
CA PRO A 183 -21.02 2.77 -1.57
C PRO A 183 -21.74 1.48 -1.96
N THR A 184 -21.01 0.51 -2.48
CA THR A 184 -21.61 -0.69 -3.07
C THR A 184 -21.05 -1.93 -2.41
N VAL A 185 -21.92 -2.84 -2.00
CA VAL A 185 -21.57 -4.14 -1.45
C VAL A 185 -22.18 -5.21 -2.36
N LEU A 186 -21.36 -6.17 -2.76
CA LEU A 186 -21.82 -7.27 -3.61
C LEU A 186 -21.24 -8.60 -3.13
N GLU A 187 -21.90 -9.69 -3.53
CA GLU A 187 -21.47 -11.03 -3.20
C GLU A 187 -20.71 -11.63 -4.37
N VAL A 188 -19.59 -12.28 -4.06
CA VAL A 188 -18.81 -13.08 -5.01
C VAL A 188 -18.78 -14.54 -4.55
N SER A 189 -18.76 -15.46 -5.51
CA SER A 189 -18.82 -16.89 -5.26
C SER A 189 -17.45 -17.56 -5.27
N SER A 190 -16.45 -16.92 -5.89
CA SER A 190 -15.10 -17.44 -6.03
C SER A 190 -14.07 -16.35 -5.93
N ILE A 191 -12.89 -16.68 -5.43
CA ILE A 191 -11.71 -15.80 -5.45
C ILE A 191 -11.26 -15.50 -6.90
N LYS A 192 -11.64 -16.34 -7.85
CA LYS A 192 -11.33 -16.18 -9.28
C LYS A 192 -12.33 -15.31 -10.05
N ASP A 193 -13.32 -14.73 -9.35
CA ASP A 193 -14.23 -13.77 -9.95
C ASP A 193 -13.51 -12.57 -10.55
N ASN A 194 -13.96 -12.13 -11.72
CA ASN A 194 -13.29 -11.06 -12.49
C ASN A 194 -13.10 -9.76 -11.70
N ILE A 195 -14.04 -9.42 -10.79
CA ILE A 195 -13.94 -8.22 -9.96
C ILE A 195 -12.80 -8.27 -8.95
N LEU A 196 -12.25 -9.45 -8.66
CA LEU A 196 -11.16 -9.68 -7.72
C LEU A 196 -9.80 -9.82 -8.40
N LYS A 197 -9.71 -9.79 -9.73
CA LYS A 197 -8.44 -9.92 -10.46
C LYS A 197 -7.52 -8.73 -10.23
N ASP A 198 -8.10 -7.54 -10.22
CA ASP A 198 -7.36 -6.29 -10.13
C ASP A 198 -7.82 -5.46 -8.92
N GLU A 199 -7.00 -4.51 -8.54
CA GLU A 199 -7.35 -3.53 -7.52
C GLU A 199 -8.57 -2.71 -7.97
N ILE A 200 -9.63 -2.70 -7.16
CA ILE A 200 -10.87 -1.99 -7.47
C ILE A 200 -10.68 -0.48 -7.46
N PHE A 201 -9.92 0.05 -6.50
CA PHE A 201 -9.66 1.48 -6.30
C PHE A 201 -10.93 2.32 -6.44
N GLY A 202 -11.93 1.98 -5.63
CA GLY A 202 -13.26 2.59 -5.66
C GLY A 202 -14.19 2.01 -4.57
N PRO A 203 -15.43 2.53 -4.45
CA PRO A 203 -16.33 2.24 -3.34
C PRO A 203 -17.14 0.95 -3.53
N ILE A 204 -16.53 -0.08 -4.07
CA ILE A 204 -17.14 -1.40 -4.25
C ILE A 204 -16.45 -2.39 -3.31
N LEU A 205 -17.23 -3.09 -2.51
CA LEU A 205 -16.75 -4.05 -1.52
C LEU A 205 -17.32 -5.45 -1.83
N PRO A 206 -16.58 -6.31 -2.51
CA PRO A 206 -16.92 -7.70 -2.69
C PRO A 206 -16.82 -8.47 -1.37
N ILE A 207 -17.80 -9.35 -1.16
CA ILE A 207 -17.88 -10.24 0.00
C ILE A 207 -17.75 -11.69 -0.48
N LEU A 208 -16.67 -12.33 -0.11
CA LEU A 208 -16.42 -13.75 -0.29
C LEU A 208 -16.57 -14.46 1.06
N SER A 209 -17.14 -15.66 1.09
CA SER A 209 -17.25 -16.43 2.34
C SER A 209 -16.29 -17.60 2.35
N TYR A 210 -15.80 -17.95 3.54
CA TYR A 210 -15.02 -19.17 3.80
C TYR A 210 -15.62 -19.95 4.98
N ASP A 211 -15.37 -21.24 5.03
CA ASP A 211 -15.84 -22.13 6.11
C ASP A 211 -14.70 -22.63 6.99
N THR A 212 -13.60 -23.05 6.37
CA THR A 212 -12.44 -23.64 7.06
C THR A 212 -11.21 -22.74 6.92
N THR A 213 -10.19 -23.00 7.75
CA THR A 213 -8.91 -22.30 7.66
C THR A 213 -8.15 -22.65 6.36
N GLU A 214 -8.32 -23.85 5.88
CA GLU A 214 -7.73 -24.32 4.62
C GLU A 214 -8.30 -23.53 3.44
N GLU A 215 -9.64 -23.40 3.35
CA GLU A 215 -10.30 -22.58 2.32
C GLU A 215 -9.85 -21.11 2.40
N LEU A 216 -9.72 -20.56 3.62
CA LEU A 216 -9.18 -19.21 3.82
C LEU A 216 -7.74 -19.09 3.31
N THR A 217 -6.91 -20.09 3.58
CA THR A 217 -5.51 -20.12 3.13
C THR A 217 -5.43 -20.14 1.60
N GLU A 218 -6.27 -20.94 0.93
CA GLU A 218 -6.37 -20.94 -0.54
C GLU A 218 -6.76 -19.57 -1.09
N ILE A 219 -7.73 -18.91 -0.46
CA ILE A 219 -8.15 -17.54 -0.83
C ILE A 219 -6.99 -16.55 -0.69
N LEU A 220 -6.25 -16.60 0.41
CA LEU A 220 -5.15 -15.67 0.67
C LEU A 220 -3.95 -15.90 -0.25
N ASN A 221 -3.66 -17.15 -0.59
CA ASN A 221 -2.57 -17.52 -1.48
C ASN A 221 -2.76 -17.08 -2.94
N GLU A 222 -3.98 -16.69 -3.35
CA GLU A 222 -4.22 -16.15 -4.69
C GLU A 222 -3.59 -14.75 -4.88
N TYR A 223 -3.30 -14.04 -3.77
CA TYR A 223 -2.75 -12.69 -3.80
C TYR A 223 -1.38 -12.63 -3.14
N GLU A 224 -0.35 -12.64 -3.96
CA GLU A 224 1.01 -12.46 -3.47
C GLU A 224 1.28 -10.99 -3.09
N ASN A 225 1.79 -10.80 -1.87
CA ASN A 225 2.33 -9.53 -1.40
C ASN A 225 1.39 -8.32 -1.54
N PRO A 226 0.16 -8.33 -1.00
CA PRO A 226 -0.68 -7.14 -1.00
C PRO A 226 -0.02 -6.00 -0.20
N LEU A 227 -0.38 -4.75 -0.53
CA LEU A 227 0.13 -3.60 0.22
C LEU A 227 -0.38 -3.58 1.66
N ALA A 228 -1.64 -4.02 1.88
CA ALA A 228 -2.21 -4.10 3.21
C ALA A 228 -2.93 -5.44 3.45
N PHE A 229 -2.90 -5.88 4.72
CA PHE A 229 -3.59 -7.08 5.19
C PHE A 229 -4.29 -6.83 6.52
N TYR A 230 -5.57 -7.18 6.61
CA TYR A 230 -6.41 -6.90 7.77
C TYR A 230 -7.08 -8.16 8.29
N VAL A 231 -7.08 -8.35 9.62
CA VAL A 231 -7.73 -9.49 10.27
C VAL A 231 -8.60 -9.01 11.42
N PHE A 232 -9.87 -9.35 11.40
CA PHE A 232 -10.81 -9.09 12.49
C PHE A 232 -11.14 -10.40 13.20
N SER A 233 -10.64 -10.56 14.43
CA SER A 233 -10.87 -11.72 15.30
C SER A 233 -10.64 -11.35 16.76
N ASN A 234 -11.42 -11.95 17.66
CA ASN A 234 -11.13 -11.94 19.10
C ASN A 234 -10.07 -13.00 19.47
N ASN A 235 -9.88 -14.00 18.63
CA ASN A 235 -8.81 -14.98 18.76
C ASN A 235 -7.51 -14.39 18.20
N ILE A 236 -6.72 -13.76 19.07
CA ILE A 236 -5.47 -13.08 18.69
C ILE A 236 -4.45 -14.09 18.12
N SER A 237 -4.34 -15.28 18.68
CA SER A 237 -3.41 -16.30 18.16
C SER A 237 -3.74 -16.71 16.73
N PHE A 238 -5.03 -16.82 16.38
CA PHE A 238 -5.46 -17.06 15.00
C PHE A 238 -5.08 -15.88 14.10
N ALA A 239 -5.35 -14.64 14.54
CA ALA A 239 -5.01 -13.46 13.76
C ALA A 239 -3.48 -13.32 13.54
N GLU A 240 -2.67 -13.54 14.60
CA GLU A 240 -1.21 -13.52 14.51
C GLU A 240 -0.66 -14.64 13.62
N SER A 241 -1.28 -15.83 13.60
CA SER A 241 -0.89 -16.89 12.70
C SER A 241 -1.08 -16.50 11.23
N LEU A 242 -2.19 -15.82 10.90
CA LEU A 242 -2.41 -15.31 9.55
C LEU A 242 -1.40 -14.22 9.18
N ILE A 243 -1.10 -13.29 10.10
CA ILE A 243 -0.08 -12.25 9.90
C ILE A 243 1.30 -12.87 9.64
N SER A 244 1.68 -13.89 10.40
CA SER A 244 3.01 -14.51 10.30
C SER A 244 3.20 -15.37 9.06
N ASN A 245 2.13 -15.97 8.55
CA ASN A 245 2.17 -16.89 7.40
C ASN A 245 1.97 -16.20 6.05
N ASN A 246 1.65 -14.90 6.03
CA ASN A 246 1.43 -14.16 4.79
C ASN A 246 2.44 -13.00 4.66
N SER A 247 2.91 -12.76 3.44
CA SER A 247 3.76 -11.61 3.12
C SER A 247 2.92 -10.44 2.64
N PHE A 248 3.14 -9.24 3.20
CA PHE A 248 2.42 -8.01 2.85
C PHE A 248 3.22 -6.77 3.27
N GLY A 249 2.84 -5.59 2.80
CA GLY A 249 3.50 -4.33 3.15
C GLY A 249 3.27 -3.91 4.59
N GLY A 250 2.02 -3.80 5.01
CA GLY A 250 1.63 -3.44 6.37
C GLY A 250 0.21 -3.87 6.67
N GLY A 251 -0.19 -3.91 7.95
CA GLY A 251 -1.52 -4.40 8.28
C GLY A 251 -1.98 -4.06 9.68
N ALA A 252 -3.17 -4.57 10.03
CA ALA A 252 -3.72 -4.41 11.36
C ALA A 252 -4.61 -5.58 11.76
N ILE A 253 -4.59 -5.90 13.05
CA ILE A 253 -5.57 -6.78 13.70
C ILE A 253 -6.64 -5.90 14.33
N ASN A 254 -7.90 -6.23 14.04
CA ASN A 254 -9.09 -5.52 14.50
C ASN A 254 -9.16 -4.04 14.14
N ASP A 255 -8.45 -3.62 13.07
CA ASP A 255 -8.52 -2.28 12.52
C ASP A 255 -8.29 -2.30 11.01
N THR A 256 -8.48 -1.16 10.34
CA THR A 256 -8.12 -0.92 8.95
C THR A 256 -7.42 0.43 8.84
N ILE A 257 -6.48 0.55 7.91
CA ILE A 257 -5.73 1.78 7.59
C ILE A 257 -5.03 2.50 8.76
N GLY A 258 -5.30 2.13 10.02
CA GLY A 258 -4.74 2.79 11.21
C GLY A 258 -3.20 2.74 11.29
N GLN A 259 -2.56 1.75 10.67
CA GLN A 259 -1.10 1.61 10.65
C GLN A 259 -0.40 2.81 9.99
N ILE A 260 -1.03 3.49 9.02
CA ILE A 260 -0.42 4.65 8.35
C ILE A 260 -0.33 5.89 9.26
N VAL A 261 -1.17 5.98 10.27
CA VAL A 261 -1.19 7.13 11.19
C VAL A 261 0.00 7.10 12.15
N ASN A 262 0.55 5.94 12.44
CA ASN A 262 1.67 5.78 13.35
C ASN A 262 3.01 6.07 12.64
N LYS A 263 3.55 7.27 12.84
CA LYS A 263 4.81 7.73 12.25
C LYS A 263 6.05 6.91 12.66
N LYS A 264 5.94 6.00 13.64
CA LYS A 264 7.03 5.10 14.05
C LYS A 264 7.03 3.79 13.25
N LEU A 265 5.94 3.48 12.55
CA LEU A 265 5.87 2.32 11.67
C LEU A 265 6.33 2.71 10.26
N PRO A 266 7.22 1.93 9.64
CA PRO A 266 7.54 2.12 8.24
C PRO A 266 6.32 1.83 7.37
N PHE A 267 6.21 2.51 6.24
CA PHE A 267 5.19 2.27 5.22
C PHE A 267 5.87 1.89 3.91
N GLY A 268 5.37 0.88 3.24
CA GLY A 268 5.88 0.42 1.94
C GLY A 268 5.40 -0.98 1.62
N GLY A 269 5.41 -1.32 0.33
CA GLY A 269 5.00 -2.60 -0.20
C GLY A 269 6.12 -3.63 -0.31
N VAL A 270 5.76 -4.80 -0.82
CA VAL A 270 6.66 -5.91 -1.11
C VAL A 270 6.32 -6.46 -2.49
N GLY A 271 7.31 -6.69 -3.37
CA GLY A 271 7.10 -7.25 -4.70
C GLY A 271 6.15 -6.40 -5.55
N ASN A 272 5.00 -6.93 -5.92
CA ASN A 272 4.03 -6.23 -6.77
C ASN A 272 3.38 -5.01 -6.09
N SER A 273 3.40 -4.92 -4.76
CA SER A 273 2.86 -3.76 -4.02
C SER A 273 3.87 -2.67 -3.75
N GLY A 274 5.17 -2.89 -4.02
CA GLY A 274 6.16 -1.83 -3.90
C GLY A 274 7.59 -2.27 -3.67
N ILE A 275 8.48 -1.28 -3.65
CA ILE A 275 9.92 -1.40 -3.36
C ILE A 275 10.29 -0.29 -2.39
N GLY A 276 11.03 -0.63 -1.35
CA GLY A 276 11.48 0.33 -0.35
C GLY A 276 10.43 0.62 0.72
N LYS A 277 10.77 1.53 1.61
CA LYS A 277 9.92 1.95 2.74
C LYS A 277 10.16 3.41 3.05
N TYR A 278 9.16 4.09 3.56
CA TYR A 278 9.26 5.47 4.01
C TYR A 278 8.33 5.67 5.22
N HIS A 279 8.11 6.86 5.66
CA HIS A 279 7.34 7.29 6.81
C HIS A 279 8.22 7.60 8.03
N GLY A 280 8.00 8.76 8.64
CA GLY A 280 8.78 9.20 9.81
C GLY A 280 10.30 9.10 9.59
N TYR A 281 11.00 8.43 10.51
CA TYR A 281 12.46 8.26 10.45
C TYR A 281 12.93 7.40 9.28
N GLU A 282 12.11 6.46 8.80
CA GLU A 282 12.44 5.69 7.60
C GLU A 282 12.52 6.57 6.35
N SER A 283 11.72 7.63 6.26
CA SER A 283 11.87 8.62 5.17
C SER A 283 13.25 9.27 5.19
N PHE A 284 13.75 9.66 6.38
CA PHE A 284 15.09 10.22 6.50
C PHE A 284 16.17 9.23 6.02
N LYS A 285 16.08 7.96 6.42
CA LYS A 285 17.02 6.93 5.95
C LYS A 285 16.95 6.73 4.44
N THR A 286 15.73 6.62 3.90
CA THR A 286 15.47 6.34 2.49
C THR A 286 16.04 7.42 1.57
N PHE A 287 15.92 8.70 1.97
CA PHE A 287 16.42 9.82 1.18
C PHE A 287 17.82 10.31 1.60
N SER A 288 18.55 9.51 2.40
CA SER A 288 19.88 9.85 2.87
C SER A 288 20.91 8.79 2.44
N HIS A 289 22.10 9.24 2.07
CA HIS A 289 23.23 8.35 1.83
C HIS A 289 24.14 8.29 3.06
N PHE A 290 24.33 7.09 3.62
CA PHE A 290 25.24 6.84 4.74
C PHE A 290 26.62 6.50 4.23
N LYS A 291 27.56 7.44 4.37
CA LYS A 291 28.93 7.26 3.94
C LYS A 291 29.86 6.98 5.13
N PRO A 292 30.32 5.73 5.31
CA PRO A 292 31.29 5.40 6.34
C PRO A 292 32.68 5.88 5.95
N TYR A 293 33.49 6.36 6.92
CA TYR A 293 34.89 6.66 6.75
C TYR A 293 35.66 6.36 8.03
N ILE A 294 36.97 6.13 7.89
CA ILE A 294 37.88 5.85 9.00
C ILE A 294 38.93 6.95 9.05
N ILE A 295 39.15 7.50 10.23
CA ILE A 295 40.27 8.39 10.52
C ILE A 295 41.34 7.55 11.21
N LYS A 296 42.54 7.48 10.64
CA LYS A 296 43.72 6.81 11.21
C LYS A 296 44.74 7.84 11.63
N SER A 297 45.49 7.52 12.71
CA SER A 297 46.69 8.28 13.11
C SER A 297 47.77 8.16 12.04
N ASN A 298 48.45 9.28 11.73
CA ASN A 298 49.62 9.30 10.89
C ASN A 298 50.92 9.04 11.68
N TYR A 299 50.81 8.97 13.02
CA TYR A 299 51.99 8.82 13.89
C TYR A 299 52.22 7.38 14.34
N PHE A 300 51.22 6.52 14.22
CA PHE A 300 51.33 5.12 14.66
C PHE A 300 50.60 4.20 13.70
N ASP A 301 51.33 3.13 13.30
CA ASP A 301 50.74 2.01 12.56
C ASP A 301 51.36 0.67 12.93
N LEU A 302 50.63 -0.39 12.73
CA LEU A 302 51.07 -1.76 13.00
C LEU A 302 51.77 -2.32 11.76
N SER A 303 53.09 -2.22 11.71
CA SER A 303 53.86 -2.61 10.53
C SER A 303 53.69 -4.09 10.11
N PHE A 304 53.35 -4.97 11.04
CA PHE A 304 53.14 -6.39 10.76
C PHE A 304 51.95 -6.67 9.82
N LYS A 305 50.99 -5.79 9.75
CA LYS A 305 49.80 -5.97 8.85
C LYS A 305 50.18 -5.84 7.35
N TYR A 306 51.36 -5.26 7.04
CA TYR A 306 51.82 -5.11 5.65
C TYR A 306 52.77 -6.25 5.21
N LYS A 307 53.16 -7.15 6.12
CA LYS A 307 53.97 -8.32 5.79
C LYS A 307 53.04 -9.53 5.56
N LEU A 308 52.75 -9.82 4.30
CA LEU A 308 51.94 -10.94 3.86
C LEU A 308 52.83 -12.18 3.64
N SER A 309 53.44 -12.75 4.69
CA SER A 309 54.10 -14.05 4.63
C SER A 309 53.30 -15.08 5.44
N GLU A 310 53.30 -16.35 5.00
CA GLU A 310 52.62 -17.44 5.69
C GLU A 310 53.10 -17.62 7.14
N ASP A 311 54.32 -17.22 7.41
CA ASP A 311 54.94 -17.27 8.74
C ASP A 311 54.61 -16.06 9.62
N SER A 312 53.95 -15.03 9.07
CA SER A 312 53.61 -13.86 9.87
C SER A 312 52.59 -14.19 10.96
N LEU A 313 52.78 -13.63 12.15
CA LEU A 313 51.87 -13.78 13.28
C LEU A 313 50.44 -13.35 12.91
N LEU A 314 50.31 -12.34 12.06
CA LEU A 314 49.03 -11.87 11.58
C LEU A 314 48.32 -12.91 10.69
N PHE A 315 49.05 -13.55 9.76
CA PHE A 315 48.46 -14.60 8.91
C PHE A 315 47.99 -15.80 9.74
N LYS A 316 48.81 -16.23 10.71
CA LYS A 316 48.42 -17.29 11.64
C LYS A 316 47.22 -16.92 12.50
N PHE A 317 47.12 -15.66 12.97
CA PHE A 317 45.98 -15.15 13.75
C PHE A 317 44.74 -15.03 12.89
N THR A 318 44.81 -14.44 11.71
CA THR A 318 43.69 -14.29 10.79
C THR A 318 43.12 -15.64 10.35
N ARG A 319 44.00 -16.62 10.05
CA ARG A 319 43.61 -17.99 9.72
C ARG A 319 42.88 -18.69 10.87
N LYS A 320 43.34 -18.46 12.10
CA LYS A 320 42.68 -18.98 13.31
C LYS A 320 41.35 -18.30 13.54
N PHE A 321 41.24 -16.99 13.37
CA PHE A 321 40.01 -16.19 13.53
C PHE A 321 38.95 -16.55 12.50
N LEU A 322 39.33 -16.66 11.21
CA LEU A 322 38.39 -17.05 10.15
C LEU A 322 37.82 -18.47 10.34
N ARG A 323 38.58 -19.39 10.95
CA ARG A 323 38.07 -20.71 11.32
C ARG A 323 37.01 -20.67 12.43
N TYR A 324 36.97 -19.61 13.25
CA TYR A 324 35.96 -19.43 14.30
C TYR A 324 34.69 -18.72 13.79
N ILE A 325 34.74 -17.98 12.67
CA ILE A 325 33.58 -17.25 12.09
C ILE A 325 32.86 -18.08 11.01
N SER A 326 33.51 -19.10 10.47
CA SER A 326 32.96 -19.99 9.44
C SER A 326 32.18 -21.19 10.02
N ILE A 327 31.42 -20.97 11.09
CA ILE A 327 30.43 -21.93 11.63
C ILE A 327 29.03 -21.32 11.54
#